data_ad672ce22af4416db7e2f0bb9b8f04e3
#
_entry.id   ad672ce22af4416db7e2f0bb9b8f04e3
#
_cell.length_a   1.000
_cell.length_b   1.000
_cell.length_c   1.000
_cell.angle_alpha   90.00
_cell.angle_beta   90.00
_cell.angle_gamma   90.00
#
_symmetry.space_group_name_H-M   'P 1'
#
loop_
_entity.id
_entity.type
_entity.pdbx_description
1 polymer ?
#
loop_
_entity_poly.entity_id
_entity_poly.type
_entity_poly.pdbx_seq_one_letter_code
_entity_poly.pdbx_strand_id
1 'polypeptide(L)'
;SAVAVYGGTDGIAWEQQKRGLEMGADIVIATPGRLLSHIKLGTVDLSKVSFFVLDEADRMLDMGFYDDIMQVHKQLPPYCQTIMFSATMPPKIRTLAKTILKDPEEVKIAISRPPESIMQTAYICYDPQKLKILQDLFTQSRPQRVIIFSSSKMKVKELASTLKRLKFNV
;
A
#
# COMPACT_ATOMS: atom_id res chain seq x y z
N SER A 1 18.40 8.08 13.64
CA SER A 1 17.81 6.75 13.91
C SER A 1 16.47 6.61 13.21
N ALA A 2 16.11 5.38 12.77
CA ALA A 2 14.85 5.08 12.15
C ALA A 2 14.25 3.80 12.74
N VAL A 3 12.93 3.78 12.95
CA VAL A 3 12.19 2.63 13.47
C VAL A 3 11.04 2.28 12.53
N ALA A 4 10.95 0.99 12.15
CA ALA A 4 9.83 0.46 11.39
C ALA A 4 8.77 -0.14 12.33
N VAL A 5 7.52 0.30 12.17
CA VAL A 5 6.38 -0.04 13.04
C VAL A 5 5.23 -0.61 12.19
N TYR A 6 5.07 -1.93 12.18
CA TYR A 6 4.10 -2.61 11.32
C TYR A 6 3.48 -3.84 11.98
N GLY A 7 2.29 -4.21 11.54
CA GLY A 7 1.52 -5.33 12.06
C GLY A 7 1.89 -6.67 11.43
N GLY A 8 1.21 -7.75 11.90
CA GLY A 8 1.44 -9.10 11.38
C GLY A 8 2.71 -9.77 11.90
N THR A 9 3.30 -9.25 12.95
CA THR A 9 4.53 -9.72 13.59
C THR A 9 4.22 -10.39 14.94
N ASP A 10 5.17 -11.17 15.46
CA ASP A 10 5.12 -11.81 16.78
C ASP A 10 5.37 -10.84 17.94
N GLY A 11 5.33 -11.34 19.17
CA GLY A 11 5.56 -10.55 20.38
C GLY A 11 6.99 -9.99 20.49
N ILE A 12 7.99 -10.69 19.92
CA ILE A 12 9.40 -10.23 19.95
C ILE A 12 9.54 -8.97 19.10
N ALA A 13 8.98 -8.97 17.91
CA ALA A 13 8.99 -7.78 17.04
C ALA A 13 8.20 -6.61 17.65
N TRP A 14 7.12 -6.87 18.38
CA TRP A 14 6.40 -5.85 19.14
C TRP A 14 7.31 -5.16 20.17
N GLU A 15 8.01 -5.94 20.98
CA GLU A 15 8.93 -5.38 22.01
C GLU A 15 10.10 -4.61 21.38
N GLN A 16 10.61 -5.06 20.25
CA GLN A 16 11.65 -4.35 19.50
C GLN A 16 11.14 -2.99 18.98
N GLN A 17 9.94 -2.95 18.40
CA GLN A 17 9.31 -1.71 17.95
C GLN A 17 9.11 -0.74 19.12
N LYS A 18 8.57 -1.25 20.25
CA LYS A 18 8.35 -0.46 21.48
C LYS A 18 9.65 0.15 22.00
N ARG A 19 10.70 -0.66 22.16
CA ARG A 19 12.02 -0.16 22.60
C ARG A 19 12.58 0.91 21.66
N GLY A 20 12.48 0.69 20.34
CA GLY A 20 12.96 1.66 19.37
C GLY A 20 12.24 3.01 19.46
N LEU A 21 10.93 2.99 19.70
CA LEU A 21 10.13 4.20 19.91
C LEU A 21 10.46 4.89 21.24
N GLU A 22 10.60 4.14 22.34
CA GLU A 22 10.93 4.66 23.68
C GLU A 22 12.35 5.26 23.75
N MET A 23 13.29 4.73 22.99
CA MET A 23 14.65 5.28 22.86
C MET A 23 14.71 6.61 22.09
N GLY A 24 13.63 6.99 21.46
CA GLY A 24 13.53 8.17 20.61
C GLY A 24 14.08 7.93 19.20
N ALA A 25 13.18 7.89 18.22
CA ALA A 25 13.54 7.74 16.81
C ALA A 25 13.36 9.09 16.09
N ASP A 26 14.32 9.44 15.21
CA ASP A 26 14.21 10.63 14.35
C ASP A 26 13.18 10.40 13.24
N ILE A 27 13.06 9.15 12.77
CA ILE A 27 12.15 8.75 11.68
C ILE A 27 11.38 7.51 12.13
N VAL A 28 10.06 7.57 12.04
CA VAL A 28 9.17 6.43 12.26
C VAL A 28 8.48 6.08 10.94
N ILE A 29 8.69 4.86 10.44
CA ILE A 29 8.02 4.33 9.24
C ILE A 29 6.97 3.34 9.72
N ALA A 30 5.70 3.64 9.51
CA ALA A 30 4.64 2.89 10.16
C ALA A 30 3.45 2.57 9.25
N THR A 31 2.80 1.42 9.55
CA THR A 31 1.42 1.21 9.09
C THR A 31 0.44 1.85 10.08
N PRO A 32 -0.66 2.49 9.61
CA PRO A 32 -1.53 3.30 10.47
C PRO A 32 -2.03 2.58 11.71
N GLY A 33 -2.59 1.37 11.57
CA GLY A 33 -3.17 0.64 12.69
C GLY A 33 -2.14 0.24 13.77
N ARG A 34 -0.92 -0.14 13.39
CA ARG A 34 0.13 -0.49 14.35
C ARG A 34 0.65 0.76 15.07
N LEU A 35 0.86 1.86 14.38
CA LEU A 35 1.24 3.13 14.99
C LEU A 35 0.18 3.58 16.00
N LEU A 36 -1.09 3.49 15.63
CA LEU A 36 -2.19 3.84 16.53
C LEU A 36 -2.22 2.97 17.79
N SER A 37 -1.85 1.69 17.71
CA SER A 37 -1.70 0.82 18.87
C SER A 37 -0.62 1.33 19.83
N HIS A 38 0.53 1.76 19.31
CA HIS A 38 1.61 2.36 20.12
C HIS A 38 1.21 3.71 20.72
N ILE A 39 0.47 4.53 19.97
CA ILE A 39 -0.06 5.81 20.50
C ILE A 39 -1.00 5.55 21.69
N LYS A 40 -1.95 4.61 21.55
CA LYS A 40 -2.91 4.26 22.61
C LYS A 40 -2.25 3.72 23.88
N LEU A 41 -1.11 3.05 23.74
CA LEU A 41 -0.32 2.54 24.86
C LEU A 41 0.68 3.57 25.43
N GLY A 42 0.77 4.77 24.84
CA GLY A 42 1.70 5.79 25.29
C GLY A 42 3.18 5.48 25.05
N THR A 43 3.49 4.54 24.16
CA THR A 43 4.89 4.15 23.84
C THR A 43 5.53 5.03 22.76
N VAL A 44 4.78 5.97 22.21
CA VAL A 44 5.27 6.96 21.24
C VAL A 44 4.66 8.32 21.55
N ASP A 45 5.50 9.35 21.53
CA ASP A 45 5.09 10.75 21.67
C ASP A 45 5.21 11.46 20.32
N LEU A 46 4.10 11.95 19.80
CA LEU A 46 4.03 12.68 18.54
C LEU A 46 4.08 14.21 18.70
N SER A 47 4.19 14.72 19.93
CA SER A 47 4.10 16.16 20.22
C SER A 47 5.20 17.00 19.58
N LYS A 48 6.32 16.39 19.18
CA LYS A 48 7.48 17.04 18.56
C LYS A 48 7.68 16.69 17.09
N VAL A 49 6.71 16.03 16.46
CA VAL A 49 6.81 15.65 15.06
C VAL A 49 6.75 16.89 14.17
N SER A 50 7.77 17.08 13.34
CA SER A 50 7.86 18.21 12.41
C SER A 50 7.24 17.88 11.05
N PHE A 51 7.30 16.63 10.62
CA PHE A 51 6.79 16.17 9.33
C PHE A 51 5.92 14.93 9.48
N PHE A 52 4.74 14.98 8.87
CA PHE A 52 3.84 13.83 8.75
C PHE A 52 3.68 13.50 7.28
N VAL A 53 4.13 12.32 6.88
CA VAL A 53 4.12 11.89 5.48
C VAL A 53 3.12 10.74 5.31
N LEU A 54 2.16 10.92 4.42
CA LEU A 54 1.27 9.87 3.94
C LEU A 54 1.74 9.44 2.56
N ASP A 55 2.31 8.25 2.47
CA ASP A 55 2.72 7.64 1.21
C ASP A 55 1.69 6.60 0.77
N GLU A 56 1.46 6.48 -0.54
CA GLU A 56 0.41 5.62 -1.10
C GLU A 56 -0.98 5.85 -0.45
N ALA A 57 -1.38 7.12 -0.29
CA ALA A 57 -2.61 7.48 0.42
C ALA A 57 -3.87 6.82 -0.17
N ASP A 58 -3.94 6.62 -1.49
CA ASP A 58 -5.03 5.88 -2.15
C ASP A 58 -5.09 4.42 -1.68
N ARG A 59 -3.95 3.77 -1.55
CA ARG A 59 -3.86 2.40 -1.02
C ARG A 59 -4.32 2.32 0.43
N MET A 60 -3.90 3.27 1.26
CA MET A 60 -4.33 3.31 2.66
C MET A 60 -5.85 3.47 2.78
N LEU A 61 -6.48 4.32 1.97
CA LEU A 61 -7.94 4.47 1.98
C LEU A 61 -8.67 3.23 1.44
N ASP A 62 -8.15 2.58 0.41
CA ASP A 62 -8.72 1.34 -0.12
C ASP A 62 -8.67 0.19 0.91
N MET A 63 -7.66 0.20 1.78
CA MET A 63 -7.53 -0.72 2.91
C MET A 63 -8.38 -0.34 4.13
N GLY A 64 -9.09 0.78 4.10
CA GLY A 64 -9.98 1.23 5.17
C GLY A 64 -9.30 2.00 6.31
N PHE A 65 -8.07 2.50 6.13
CA PHE A 65 -7.31 3.20 7.18
C PHE A 65 -7.68 4.68 7.37
N TYR A 66 -8.81 5.16 6.81
CA TYR A 66 -9.20 6.56 6.95
C TYR A 66 -9.26 7.02 8.41
N ASP A 67 -9.98 6.27 9.25
CA ASP A 67 -10.17 6.63 10.67
C ASP A 67 -8.86 6.56 11.46
N ASP A 68 -8.01 5.58 11.15
CA ASP A 68 -6.69 5.44 11.77
C ASP A 68 -5.79 6.65 11.44
N ILE A 69 -5.77 7.06 10.17
CA ILE A 69 -5.03 8.24 9.71
C ILE A 69 -5.52 9.49 10.44
N MET A 70 -6.83 9.67 10.55
CA MET A 70 -7.42 10.82 11.22
C MET A 70 -7.12 10.83 12.73
N GLN A 71 -7.10 9.66 13.38
CA GLN A 71 -6.72 9.55 14.79
C GLN A 71 -5.25 9.88 15.02
N VAL A 72 -4.34 9.44 14.14
CA VAL A 72 -2.92 9.83 14.19
C VAL A 72 -2.76 11.34 13.96
N HIS A 73 -3.40 11.87 12.90
CA HIS A 73 -3.31 13.30 12.57
C HIS A 73 -3.75 14.21 13.72
N LYS A 74 -4.77 13.83 14.49
CA LYS A 74 -5.24 14.59 15.66
C LYS A 74 -4.22 14.69 16.80
N GLN A 75 -3.21 13.81 16.84
CA GLN A 75 -2.16 13.82 17.86
C GLN A 75 -0.95 14.67 17.45
N LEU A 76 -0.90 15.13 16.22
CA LEU A 76 0.22 15.92 15.71
C LEU A 76 0.15 17.36 16.18
N PRO A 77 1.30 18.01 16.44
CA PRO A 77 1.33 19.40 16.83
C PRO A 77 0.88 20.31 15.68
N PRO A 78 0.34 21.50 15.97
CA PRO A 78 -0.22 22.41 14.94
C PRO A 78 0.82 22.92 13.93
N TYR A 79 2.11 22.88 14.26
CA TYR A 79 3.20 23.27 13.37
C TYR A 79 3.69 22.12 12.47
N CYS A 80 3.20 20.90 12.66
CA CYS A 80 3.58 19.75 11.84
C CYS A 80 3.21 19.98 10.38
N GLN A 81 4.18 19.86 9.49
CA GLN A 81 3.93 19.89 8.05
C GLN A 81 3.42 18.53 7.57
N THR A 82 2.25 18.51 6.96
CA THR A 82 1.71 17.28 6.36
C THR A 82 2.02 17.23 4.87
N ILE A 83 2.56 16.10 4.43
CA ILE A 83 2.91 15.81 3.03
C ILE A 83 2.13 14.56 2.60
N MET A 84 1.51 14.58 1.43
CA MET A 84 0.74 13.45 0.93
C MET A 84 1.19 13.06 -0.48
N PHE A 85 1.51 11.78 -0.65
CA PHE A 85 1.78 11.16 -1.95
C PHE A 85 0.66 10.18 -2.29
N SER A 86 0.22 10.21 -3.55
CA SER A 86 -0.81 9.29 -4.05
C SER A 86 -0.65 9.10 -5.55
N ALA A 87 -0.78 7.86 -6.02
CA ALA A 87 -0.75 7.55 -7.45
C ALA A 87 -2.04 8.01 -8.16
N THR A 88 -3.15 8.02 -7.43
CA THR A 88 -4.47 8.40 -7.95
C THR A 88 -5.12 9.48 -7.09
N MET A 89 -6.04 10.26 -7.66
CA MET A 89 -6.72 11.36 -6.96
C MET A 89 -8.26 11.24 -7.06
N PRO A 90 -8.87 10.12 -6.64
CA PRO A 90 -10.31 9.98 -6.59
C PRO A 90 -10.93 10.92 -5.54
N PRO A 91 -12.28 11.12 -5.55
CA PRO A 91 -12.95 12.03 -4.63
C PRO A 91 -12.60 11.81 -3.15
N LYS A 92 -12.46 10.56 -2.70
CA LYS A 92 -12.08 10.23 -1.31
C LYS A 92 -10.71 10.79 -0.93
N ILE A 93 -9.72 10.69 -1.82
CA ILE A 93 -8.38 11.24 -1.61
C ILE A 93 -8.40 12.75 -1.59
N ARG A 94 -9.17 13.39 -2.49
CA ARG A 94 -9.37 14.85 -2.48
C ARG A 94 -9.98 15.32 -1.16
N THR A 95 -10.94 14.58 -0.62
CA THR A 95 -11.56 14.90 0.67
C THR A 95 -10.55 14.78 1.80
N LEU A 96 -9.78 13.69 1.85
CA LEU A 96 -8.70 13.53 2.84
C LEU A 96 -7.70 14.67 2.75
N ALA A 97 -7.20 14.98 1.54
CA ALA A 97 -6.25 16.07 1.32
C ALA A 97 -6.77 17.42 1.85
N LYS A 98 -8.03 17.77 1.53
CA LYS A 98 -8.66 19.00 2.05
C LYS A 98 -8.79 19.03 3.57
N THR A 99 -8.89 17.86 4.21
CA THR A 99 -9.07 17.77 5.67
C THR A 99 -7.75 17.90 6.43
N ILE A 100 -6.65 17.34 5.90
CA ILE A 100 -5.39 17.22 6.65
C ILE A 100 -4.27 18.15 6.16
N LEU A 101 -4.35 18.65 4.93
CA LEU A 101 -3.35 19.57 4.38
C LEU A 101 -3.76 21.03 4.65
N LYS A 102 -2.77 21.86 4.96
CA LYS A 102 -2.92 23.30 5.15
C LYS A 102 -2.26 24.01 3.98
N ASP A 103 -3.04 24.78 3.20
CA ASP A 103 -2.58 25.53 2.02
C ASP A 103 -1.60 24.73 1.15
N PRO A 104 -2.00 23.54 0.68
CA PRO A 104 -1.09 22.63 0.01
C PRO A 104 -0.71 23.13 -1.38
N GLU A 105 0.56 22.99 -1.72
CA GLU A 105 1.02 23.04 -3.10
C GLU A 105 0.79 21.69 -3.76
N GLU A 106 0.09 21.65 -4.90
CA GLU A 106 -0.17 20.41 -5.63
C GLU A 106 0.80 20.26 -6.80
N VAL A 107 1.70 19.28 -6.69
CA VAL A 107 2.60 18.90 -7.78
C VAL A 107 2.02 17.71 -8.53
N LYS A 108 1.59 17.93 -9.77
CA LYS A 108 1.10 16.86 -10.65
C LYS A 108 2.19 16.40 -11.59
N ILE A 109 2.59 15.15 -11.42
CA ILE A 109 3.37 14.46 -12.43
C ILE A 109 2.36 13.97 -13.47
N ALA A 110 2.56 14.35 -14.75
CA ALA A 110 1.67 13.91 -15.82
C ALA A 110 1.49 12.40 -15.75
N ILE A 111 0.23 11.94 -15.80
CA ILE A 111 -0.07 10.51 -15.90
C ILE A 111 0.56 10.06 -17.21
N SER A 112 1.71 9.39 -17.11
CA SER A 112 2.38 8.86 -18.28
C SER A 112 1.44 7.85 -18.92
N ARG A 113 1.04 8.10 -20.16
CA ARG A 113 0.42 7.04 -20.97
C ARG A 113 1.38 5.87 -21.00
N PRO A 114 0.89 4.62 -20.92
CA PRO A 114 1.77 3.48 -21.09
C PRO A 114 2.64 3.71 -22.32
N PRO A 115 3.94 3.41 -22.28
CA PRO A 115 4.80 3.54 -23.44
C PRO A 115 4.16 2.84 -24.63
N GLU A 116 4.27 3.40 -25.83
CA GLU A 116 3.70 2.80 -27.06
C GLU A 116 4.21 1.39 -27.32
N SER A 117 5.36 1.04 -26.74
CA SER A 117 5.92 -0.31 -26.77
C SER A 117 5.13 -1.35 -25.94
N ILE A 118 4.20 -0.92 -25.07
CA ILE A 118 3.38 -1.83 -24.26
C ILE A 118 2.06 -2.10 -24.99
N MET A 119 1.95 -3.30 -25.56
CA MET A 119 0.69 -3.76 -26.13
C MET A 119 -0.27 -4.18 -25.02
N GLN A 120 -1.43 -3.53 -24.95
CA GLN A 120 -2.49 -3.84 -24.00
C GLN A 120 -3.64 -4.54 -24.70
N THR A 121 -4.09 -5.67 -24.16
CA THR A 121 -5.21 -6.44 -24.71
C THR A 121 -6.19 -6.77 -23.59
N ALA A 122 -7.48 -6.61 -23.87
CA ALA A 122 -8.56 -6.96 -22.95
C ALA A 122 -9.39 -8.10 -23.53
N TYR A 123 -9.72 -9.09 -22.70
CA TYR A 123 -10.59 -10.22 -23.05
C TYR A 123 -11.88 -10.14 -22.23
N ILE A 124 -13.03 -10.12 -22.91
CA ILE A 124 -14.32 -10.25 -22.25
C ILE A 124 -14.61 -11.75 -22.13
N CYS A 125 -14.65 -12.25 -20.89
CA CYS A 125 -14.81 -13.68 -20.64
C CYS A 125 -15.48 -13.96 -19.29
N TYR A 126 -16.06 -15.16 -19.15
CA TYR A 126 -16.52 -15.68 -17.87
C TYR A 126 -15.37 -16.34 -17.09
N ASP A 127 -15.47 -16.42 -15.77
CA ASP A 127 -14.44 -17.01 -14.89
C ASP A 127 -13.93 -18.39 -15.35
N PRO A 128 -14.79 -19.35 -15.78
CA PRO A 128 -14.33 -20.66 -16.26
C PRO A 128 -13.46 -20.62 -17.54
N GLN A 129 -13.57 -19.55 -18.31
CA GLN A 129 -12.83 -19.39 -19.57
C GLN A 129 -11.42 -18.83 -19.38
N LYS A 130 -11.15 -18.19 -18.23
CA LYS A 130 -9.87 -17.50 -17.99
C LYS A 130 -8.66 -18.42 -18.11
N LEU A 131 -8.75 -19.62 -17.55
CA LEU A 131 -7.66 -20.60 -17.63
C LEU A 131 -7.35 -21.00 -19.06
N LYS A 132 -8.38 -21.25 -19.88
CA LYS A 132 -8.20 -21.60 -21.29
C LYS A 132 -7.56 -20.47 -22.08
N ILE A 133 -7.99 -19.22 -21.85
CA ILE A 133 -7.37 -18.03 -22.47
C ILE A 133 -5.88 -17.94 -22.11
N LEU A 134 -5.51 -18.16 -20.84
CA LEU A 134 -4.11 -18.18 -20.43
C LEU A 134 -3.32 -19.30 -21.16
N GLN A 135 -3.88 -20.51 -21.26
CA GLN A 135 -3.23 -21.60 -21.96
C GLN A 135 -3.01 -21.29 -23.45
N ASP A 136 -4.02 -20.73 -24.10
CA ASP A 136 -3.93 -20.34 -25.50
C ASP A 136 -2.87 -19.24 -25.72
N LEU A 137 -2.85 -18.23 -24.85
CA LEU A 137 -1.84 -17.17 -24.88
C LEU A 137 -0.42 -17.72 -24.69
N PHE A 138 -0.21 -18.62 -23.73
CA PHE A 138 1.10 -19.19 -23.46
C PHE A 138 1.58 -20.12 -24.58
N THR A 139 0.67 -20.81 -25.22
CA THR A 139 0.97 -21.67 -26.36
C THR A 139 1.34 -20.86 -27.61
N GLN A 140 0.64 -19.76 -27.85
CA GLN A 140 0.85 -18.92 -29.03
C GLN A 140 2.08 -18.02 -28.90
N SER A 141 2.23 -17.31 -27.79
CA SER A 141 3.27 -16.28 -27.61
C SER A 141 4.54 -16.77 -26.94
N ARG A 142 4.50 -17.90 -26.21
CA ARG A 142 5.62 -18.48 -25.43
C ARG A 142 6.41 -17.43 -24.66
N PRO A 143 5.76 -16.66 -23.77
CA PRO A 143 6.43 -15.56 -23.08
C PRO A 143 7.55 -16.08 -22.18
N GLN A 144 8.69 -15.38 -22.14
CA GLN A 144 9.83 -15.77 -21.32
C GLN A 144 9.61 -15.51 -19.82
N ARG A 145 8.88 -14.45 -19.49
CA ARG A 145 8.56 -14.04 -18.12
C ARG A 145 7.12 -13.57 -18.07
N VAL A 146 6.39 -14.03 -17.06
CA VAL A 146 4.98 -13.69 -16.87
C VAL A 146 4.71 -13.39 -15.42
N ILE A 147 3.94 -12.34 -15.13
CA ILE A 147 3.36 -12.07 -13.83
C ILE A 147 1.85 -12.10 -13.99
N ILE A 148 1.16 -12.92 -13.19
CA ILE A 148 -0.29 -13.02 -13.19
C ILE A 148 -0.83 -12.51 -11.86
N PHE A 149 -1.62 -11.45 -11.91
CA PHE A 149 -2.31 -10.90 -10.74
C PHE A 149 -3.70 -11.53 -10.61
N SER A 150 -4.10 -11.84 -9.39
CA SER A 150 -5.44 -12.34 -9.07
C SER A 150 -5.96 -11.70 -7.79
N SER A 151 -7.28 -11.58 -7.66
CA SER A 151 -7.96 -10.91 -6.56
C SER A 151 -7.92 -11.69 -5.23
N SER A 152 -7.56 -12.99 -5.24
CA SER A 152 -7.54 -13.80 -4.01
C SER A 152 -6.36 -14.75 -3.95
N LYS A 153 -5.81 -14.91 -2.73
CA LYS A 153 -4.71 -15.86 -2.45
C LYS A 153 -5.09 -17.31 -2.82
N MET A 154 -6.35 -17.68 -2.65
CA MET A 154 -6.85 -19.00 -3.01
C MET A 154 -6.78 -19.22 -4.52
N LYS A 155 -7.31 -18.29 -5.31
CA LYS A 155 -7.24 -18.35 -6.78
C LYS A 155 -5.79 -18.37 -7.29
N VAL A 156 -4.87 -17.64 -6.65
CA VAL A 156 -3.44 -17.69 -6.98
C VAL A 156 -2.87 -19.10 -6.77
N LYS A 157 -3.16 -19.75 -5.63
CA LYS A 157 -2.69 -21.10 -5.34
C LYS A 157 -3.25 -22.14 -6.32
N GLU A 158 -4.55 -22.07 -6.63
CA GLU A 158 -5.20 -22.94 -7.61
C GLU A 158 -4.59 -22.78 -9.00
N LEU A 159 -4.38 -21.54 -9.42
CA LEU A 159 -3.77 -21.24 -10.72
C LEU A 159 -2.35 -21.77 -10.79
N ALA A 160 -1.52 -21.51 -9.77
CA ALA A 160 -0.14 -22.01 -9.72
C ALA A 160 -0.09 -23.55 -9.77
N SER A 161 -0.95 -24.23 -9.00
CA SER A 161 -1.06 -25.69 -9.02
C SER A 161 -1.45 -26.21 -10.39
N THR A 162 -2.41 -25.56 -11.04
CA THR A 162 -2.90 -25.97 -12.38
C THR A 162 -1.81 -25.75 -13.43
N LEU A 163 -1.12 -24.61 -13.41
CA LEU A 163 -0.03 -24.32 -14.34
C LEU A 163 1.15 -25.29 -14.17
N LYS A 164 1.51 -25.66 -12.93
CA LYS A 164 2.51 -26.72 -12.68
C LYS A 164 2.11 -28.07 -13.26
N ARG A 165 0.84 -28.46 -13.10
CA ARG A 165 0.31 -29.72 -13.70
C ARG A 165 0.38 -29.69 -15.23
N LEU A 166 0.23 -28.51 -15.83
CA LEU A 166 0.39 -28.28 -17.28
C LEU A 166 1.83 -28.12 -17.73
N LYS A 167 2.79 -28.39 -16.83
CA LYS A 167 4.25 -28.34 -17.08
C LYS A 167 4.81 -26.93 -17.36
N PHE A 168 4.12 -25.88 -16.92
CA PHE A 168 4.71 -24.55 -16.89
C PHE A 168 5.63 -24.41 -15.67
N ASN A 169 6.70 -23.67 -15.84
CA ASN A 169 7.63 -23.34 -14.73
C ASN A 169 7.02 -22.17 -13.92
N VAL A 170 6.46 -22.49 -12.71
CA VAL A 170 5.74 -21.54 -11.83
C VAL A 170 6.25 -21.67 -10.40
#